data_8c1e3b309be9dbe28d1e3b9bd43964df
#
_entry.id   8c1e3b309be9dbe28d1e3b9bd43964df
#
_cell.length_a   1.000
_cell.length_b   1.000
_cell.length_c   1.000
_cell.angle_alpha   90.00
_cell.angle_beta   90.00
_cell.angle_gamma   90.00
#
_symmetry.space_group_name_H-M   'P 1'
#
loop_
_entity.id
_entity.type
_entity.pdbx_description
1 polymer ?
#
loop_
_entity_poly.entity_id
_entity_poly.type
_entity_poly.pdbx_seq_one_letter_code
_entity_poly.pdbx_strand_id
1 'polypeptide(L)'
;MKKEIKYIGYYDTNNNFYENRGYALAATNKMDYICSALNKVGYDVLIISPSRTKNKKYYKGKEVALRRNVSLKLFPTFPWGNKLQKAISLIMGDIMLFIYLIFKVKRNEFILVYHSLGLKSIVSLAKKLKKFKVILEVEEIYQDVMSYSKYTMKNEYKTIAIADKYIFPTELLNEKLNISNKPYTIIYGTYKVEEHRNYKFEDDKIHVVYAGTFDPRKGGALAAAAAAEYLSNNYHVHIIGFGSKDDTNMLLKKIDEISKITKATITYDGLLSGEEYIQFLQKCDIGLSTQVPEAAYNESSFPSKILSYMANGLRVVSIRIKAIEMSAVGQAVHYYDEPNAEAVANAIISIDINEPYDSRELIRKLDEDFVRKIQELVEK
;
A
#
# COMPACT_ATOMS: atom_id res chain seq x y z
N MET A 1 31.34 -2.27 12.49
CA MET A 1 30.29 -3.31 12.64
C MET A 1 29.12 -2.90 11.75
N LYS A 2 28.57 -3.81 10.94
CA LYS A 2 27.34 -3.54 10.21
C LYS A 2 26.20 -3.27 11.21
N LYS A 3 25.40 -2.25 10.94
CA LYS A 3 24.23 -1.93 11.75
C LYS A 3 23.09 -2.88 11.34
N GLU A 4 22.50 -3.61 12.29
CA GLU A 4 21.32 -4.46 12.04
C GLU A 4 20.07 -3.81 12.64
N ILE A 5 18.95 -3.86 11.92
CA ILE A 5 17.64 -3.49 12.44
C ILE A 5 16.64 -4.63 12.28
N LYS A 6 15.84 -4.86 13.31
CA LYS A 6 14.80 -5.88 13.33
C LYS A 6 13.48 -5.27 12.90
N TYR A 7 12.79 -5.91 11.95
CA TYR A 7 11.51 -5.46 11.42
C TYR A 7 10.43 -6.52 11.66
N ILE A 8 9.50 -6.26 12.53
CA ILE A 8 8.45 -7.21 12.94
C ILE A 8 7.18 -6.96 12.14
N GLY A 9 6.68 -7.98 11.48
CA GLY A 9 5.44 -7.93 10.71
C GLY A 9 5.00 -9.31 10.22
N TYR A 10 3.76 -9.44 9.79
CA TYR A 10 3.30 -10.65 9.12
C TYR A 10 3.82 -10.65 7.68
N TYR A 11 4.81 -11.48 7.43
CA TYR A 11 5.53 -11.55 6.16
C TYR A 11 5.73 -13.01 5.73
N ASP A 12 5.63 -13.28 4.44
CA ASP A 12 6.09 -14.53 3.83
C ASP A 12 6.46 -14.27 2.36
N THR A 13 7.01 -15.26 1.69
CA THR A 13 7.43 -15.19 0.29
C THR A 13 6.65 -16.14 -0.57
N ASN A 14 6.55 -15.84 -1.87
CA ASN A 14 5.92 -16.73 -2.84
C ASN A 14 6.60 -18.11 -2.91
N ASN A 15 7.90 -18.20 -2.61
CA ASN A 15 8.63 -19.47 -2.58
C ASN A 15 8.19 -20.38 -1.41
N ASN A 16 7.44 -19.87 -0.46
CA ASN A 16 6.95 -20.59 0.71
C ASN A 16 5.43 -20.83 0.68
N PHE A 17 4.79 -20.70 -0.47
CA PHE A 17 3.33 -20.82 -0.64
C PHE A 17 2.73 -22.12 -0.07
N TYR A 18 3.50 -23.20 -0.04
CA TYR A 18 3.07 -24.51 0.48
C TYR A 18 2.77 -24.50 1.98
N GLU A 19 3.35 -23.57 2.75
CA GLU A 19 3.04 -23.38 4.17
C GLU A 19 1.74 -22.59 4.38
N ASN A 20 1.23 -21.92 3.35
CA ASN A 20 -0.01 -21.12 3.38
C ASN A 20 -0.10 -20.22 4.60
N ARG A 21 0.93 -19.41 4.84
CA ARG A 21 0.99 -18.48 5.97
C ARG A 21 0.16 -17.22 5.68
N GLY A 22 -0.48 -16.71 6.72
CA GLY A 22 -1.29 -15.48 6.60
C GLY A 22 -0.39 -14.22 6.58
N TYR A 23 -0.47 -13.47 5.50
CA TYR A 23 0.12 -12.14 5.32
C TYR A 23 -0.69 -11.33 4.32
N ALA A 24 -0.44 -10.03 4.21
CA ALA A 24 -1.06 -9.15 3.23
C ALA A 24 0.01 -8.71 2.20
N LEU A 25 -0.27 -8.91 0.91
CA LEU A 25 0.69 -8.59 -0.16
C LEU A 25 1.07 -7.11 -0.19
N ALA A 26 0.11 -6.21 0.02
CA ALA A 26 0.38 -4.78 0.08
C ALA A 26 1.34 -4.42 1.22
N ALA A 27 1.16 -5.04 2.40
CA ALA A 27 2.06 -4.87 3.54
C ALA A 27 3.48 -5.37 3.24
N THR A 28 3.61 -6.58 2.64
CA THR A 28 4.92 -7.13 2.31
C THR A 28 5.66 -6.29 1.28
N ASN A 29 4.97 -5.79 0.25
CA ASN A 29 5.57 -4.90 -0.76
C ASN A 29 6.12 -3.61 -0.13
N LYS A 30 5.38 -3.02 0.81
CA LYS A 30 5.83 -1.81 1.51
C LYS A 30 6.98 -2.11 2.47
N MET A 31 6.91 -3.20 3.23
CA MET A 31 8.02 -3.67 4.07
C MET A 31 9.29 -3.89 3.23
N ASP A 32 9.17 -4.49 2.04
CA ASP A 32 10.29 -4.70 1.13
C ASP A 32 10.91 -3.39 0.64
N TYR A 33 10.08 -2.41 0.32
CA TYR A 33 10.57 -1.09 -0.06
C TYR A 33 11.31 -0.40 1.11
N ILE A 34 10.75 -0.42 2.32
CA ILE A 34 11.40 0.13 3.53
C ILE A 34 12.72 -0.60 3.83
N CYS A 35 12.76 -1.94 3.70
CA CYS A 35 14.00 -2.70 3.82
C CYS A 35 15.06 -2.24 2.80
N SER A 36 14.65 -1.95 1.57
CA SER A 36 15.56 -1.45 0.54
C SER A 36 16.10 -0.07 0.87
N ALA A 37 15.26 0.83 1.39
CA ALA A 37 15.69 2.15 1.87
C ALA A 37 16.67 2.05 3.03
N LEU A 38 16.42 1.16 4.00
CA LEU A 38 17.32 0.89 5.11
C LEU A 38 18.67 0.32 4.66
N ASN A 39 18.67 -0.54 3.63
CA ASN A 39 19.93 -1.04 3.05
C ASN A 39 20.74 0.06 2.37
N LYS A 40 20.08 1.01 1.67
CA LYS A 40 20.74 2.17 1.05
C LYS A 40 21.49 3.01 2.10
N VAL A 41 21.02 3.06 3.34
CA VAL A 41 21.65 3.79 4.45
C VAL A 41 22.51 2.90 5.37
N GLY A 42 22.85 1.70 4.91
CA GLY A 42 23.86 0.84 5.54
C GLY A 42 23.37 -0.11 6.63
N TYR A 43 22.07 -0.34 6.74
CA TYR A 43 21.52 -1.32 7.68
C TYR A 43 21.29 -2.68 7.02
N ASP A 44 21.68 -3.75 7.70
CA ASP A 44 21.17 -5.09 7.44
C ASP A 44 19.79 -5.23 8.12
N VAL A 45 18.81 -5.83 7.45
CA VAL A 45 17.45 -5.95 7.99
C VAL A 45 17.11 -7.41 8.27
N LEU A 46 16.69 -7.71 9.50
CA LEU A 46 16.13 -9.00 9.87
C LEU A 46 14.60 -8.85 10.02
N ILE A 47 13.84 -9.32 9.04
CA ILE A 47 12.39 -9.41 9.13
C ILE A 47 12.03 -10.57 10.05
N ILE A 48 11.19 -10.31 11.06
CA ILE A 48 10.71 -11.30 12.02
C ILE A 48 9.21 -11.46 11.81
N SER A 49 8.84 -12.62 11.28
CA SER A 49 7.44 -12.91 10.95
C SER A 49 6.84 -13.97 11.86
N PRO A 50 5.87 -13.59 12.70
CA PRO A 50 5.05 -14.55 13.46
C PRO A 50 3.84 -15.04 12.62
N SER A 51 3.91 -14.99 11.29
CA SER A 51 2.85 -15.44 10.40
C SER A 51 2.49 -16.90 10.66
N ARG A 52 1.19 -17.20 10.64
CA ARG A 52 0.65 -18.51 10.99
C ARG A 52 0.12 -19.22 9.76
N THR A 53 0.35 -20.55 9.69
CA THR A 53 -0.22 -21.36 8.62
C THR A 53 -1.75 -21.43 8.72
N LYS A 54 -2.40 -21.56 7.57
CA LYS A 54 -3.83 -21.94 7.45
C LYS A 54 -4.00 -23.45 7.20
N ASN A 55 -2.89 -24.20 7.13
CA ASN A 55 -2.90 -25.65 6.93
C ASN A 55 -3.10 -26.40 8.24
N LYS A 56 -3.49 -27.67 8.14
CA LYS A 56 -3.62 -28.60 9.28
C LYS A 56 -2.31 -29.30 9.65
N LYS A 57 -1.16 -28.71 9.31
CA LYS A 57 0.18 -29.26 9.54
C LYS A 57 1.03 -28.32 10.38
N TYR A 58 1.99 -28.90 11.11
CA TYR A 58 3.06 -28.15 11.77
C TYR A 58 4.17 -27.85 10.77
N TYR A 59 4.72 -26.65 10.85
CA TYR A 59 5.92 -26.29 10.09
C TYR A 59 6.98 -25.72 11.04
N LYS A 60 8.20 -26.21 10.90
CA LYS A 60 9.36 -25.77 11.69
C LYS A 60 9.71 -24.32 11.32
N GLY A 61 10.15 -23.55 12.30
CA GLY A 61 10.73 -22.23 12.06
C GLY A 61 12.00 -22.32 11.23
N LYS A 62 12.25 -21.28 10.44
CA LYS A 62 13.43 -21.19 9.58
C LYS A 62 13.89 -19.74 9.43
N GLU A 63 15.15 -19.59 9.06
CA GLU A 63 15.70 -18.30 8.66
C GLU A 63 16.20 -18.41 7.22
N VAL A 64 15.83 -17.45 6.37
CA VAL A 64 16.07 -17.48 4.94
C VAL A 64 16.62 -16.12 4.51
N ALA A 65 17.69 -16.11 3.73
CA ALA A 65 18.15 -14.92 3.05
C ALA A 65 17.17 -14.59 1.89
N LEU A 66 16.59 -13.40 1.91
CA LEU A 66 15.67 -12.95 0.85
C LEU A 66 16.43 -12.29 -0.29
N ARG A 67 17.36 -11.42 0.06
CA ARG A 67 18.26 -10.70 -0.83
C ARG A 67 19.46 -10.19 -0.03
N ARG A 68 20.40 -9.54 -0.71
CA ARG A 68 21.57 -8.96 -0.03
C ARG A 68 21.13 -8.06 1.12
N ASN A 69 21.68 -8.32 2.30
CA ASN A 69 21.43 -7.57 3.54
C ASN A 69 19.96 -7.61 4.05
N VAL A 70 19.12 -8.52 3.56
CA VAL A 70 17.77 -8.76 4.10
C VAL A 70 17.56 -10.24 4.33
N SER A 71 17.24 -10.62 5.55
CA SER A 71 16.87 -11.97 5.93
C SER A 71 15.50 -12.02 6.59
N LEU A 72 14.85 -13.18 6.49
CA LEU A 72 13.53 -13.45 7.04
C LEU A 72 13.63 -14.58 8.05
N LYS A 73 13.18 -14.31 9.27
CA LYS A 73 12.97 -15.32 10.31
C LYS A 73 11.49 -15.63 10.45
N LEU A 74 11.12 -16.83 10.05
CA LEU A 74 9.78 -17.41 10.24
C LEU A 74 9.76 -18.21 11.52
N PHE A 75 8.81 -17.96 12.41
CA PHE A 75 8.63 -18.79 13.58
C PHE A 75 7.97 -20.13 13.23
N PRO A 76 8.15 -21.18 14.07
CA PRO A 76 7.35 -22.38 13.97
C PRO A 76 5.86 -22.03 13.95
N THR A 77 5.08 -22.78 13.18
CA THR A 77 3.63 -22.55 13.13
C THR A 77 2.88 -23.87 13.31
N PHE A 78 1.79 -23.81 14.06
CA PHE A 78 1.02 -24.95 14.51
C PHE A 78 -0.20 -25.16 13.64
N PRO A 79 -0.78 -26.39 13.60
CA PRO A 79 -1.93 -26.69 12.79
C PRO A 79 -3.10 -25.71 12.99
N TRP A 80 -3.80 -25.37 11.88
CA TRP A 80 -4.95 -24.47 11.84
C TRP A 80 -6.21 -25.24 11.43
N GLY A 81 -6.64 -26.18 12.25
CA GLY A 81 -7.80 -27.04 11.95
C GLY A 81 -9.05 -26.63 12.75
N ASN A 82 -9.25 -27.27 13.89
CA ASN A 82 -10.37 -27.00 14.80
C ASN A 82 -10.12 -25.77 15.70
N LYS A 83 -11.13 -25.40 16.49
CA LYS A 83 -11.07 -24.22 17.39
C LYS A 83 -9.91 -24.28 18.37
N LEU A 84 -9.63 -25.47 18.94
CA LEU A 84 -8.54 -25.66 19.90
C LEU A 84 -7.16 -25.48 19.24
N GLN A 85 -6.95 -26.07 18.06
CA GLN A 85 -5.71 -25.92 17.30
C GLN A 85 -5.47 -24.45 16.92
N LYS A 86 -6.51 -23.72 16.53
CA LYS A 86 -6.42 -22.28 16.26
C LYS A 86 -6.00 -21.51 17.51
N ALA A 87 -6.60 -21.78 18.64
CA ALA A 87 -6.23 -21.13 19.91
C ALA A 87 -4.78 -21.42 20.29
N ILE A 88 -4.34 -22.67 20.19
CA ILE A 88 -2.94 -23.07 20.44
C ILE A 88 -1.99 -22.34 19.49
N SER A 89 -2.29 -22.31 18.19
CA SER A 89 -1.47 -21.62 17.19
C SER A 89 -1.32 -20.13 17.47
N LEU A 90 -2.41 -19.46 17.91
CA LEU A 90 -2.39 -18.07 18.32
C LEU A 90 -1.48 -17.85 19.54
N ILE A 91 -1.73 -18.59 20.61
CA ILE A 91 -1.01 -18.45 21.88
C ILE A 91 0.49 -18.76 21.70
N MET A 92 0.81 -19.84 20.99
CA MET A 92 2.23 -20.22 20.78
C MET A 92 2.96 -19.21 19.91
N GLY A 93 2.30 -18.65 18.88
CA GLY A 93 2.87 -17.57 18.07
C GLY A 93 3.21 -16.33 18.90
N ASP A 94 2.29 -15.93 19.78
CA ASP A 94 2.47 -14.81 20.69
C ASP A 94 3.57 -15.05 21.74
N ILE A 95 3.62 -16.23 22.34
CA ILE A 95 4.68 -16.63 23.29
C ILE A 95 6.06 -16.61 22.60
N MET A 96 6.18 -17.18 21.40
CA MET A 96 7.47 -17.21 20.69
C MET A 96 7.94 -15.79 20.33
N LEU A 97 7.04 -14.91 19.89
CA LEU A 97 7.39 -13.52 19.64
C LEU A 97 7.82 -12.80 20.93
N PHE A 98 7.08 -13.01 22.02
CA PHE A 98 7.43 -12.44 23.32
C PHE A 98 8.82 -12.89 23.79
N ILE A 99 9.11 -14.19 23.78
CA ILE A 99 10.42 -14.75 24.13
C ILE A 99 11.52 -14.15 23.26
N TYR A 100 11.27 -14.06 21.94
CA TYR A 100 12.22 -13.45 21.01
C TYR A 100 12.52 -11.99 21.39
N LEU A 101 11.49 -11.17 21.66
CA LEU A 101 11.65 -9.78 22.03
C LEU A 101 12.41 -9.59 23.34
N ILE A 102 12.17 -10.45 24.35
CA ILE A 102 12.86 -10.38 25.65
C ILE A 102 14.33 -10.78 25.54
N PHE A 103 14.66 -11.82 24.77
CA PHE A 103 16.02 -12.38 24.77
C PHE A 103 16.89 -11.91 23.60
N LYS A 104 16.31 -11.52 22.47
CA LYS A 104 17.06 -11.18 21.24
C LYS A 104 17.05 -9.69 20.90
N VAL A 105 16.23 -8.87 21.57
CA VAL A 105 16.25 -7.41 21.44
C VAL A 105 16.95 -6.82 22.67
N LYS A 106 17.84 -5.85 22.46
CA LYS A 106 18.57 -5.18 23.53
C LYS A 106 17.74 -4.03 24.13
N ARG A 107 18.07 -3.63 25.35
CA ARG A 107 17.51 -2.40 25.94
C ARG A 107 17.95 -1.20 25.10
N ASN A 108 17.03 -0.26 24.88
CA ASN A 108 17.19 0.93 24.06
C ASN A 108 17.46 0.68 22.55
N GLU A 109 17.46 -0.57 22.09
CA GLU A 109 17.55 -0.91 20.66
C GLU A 109 16.27 -0.46 19.94
N PHE A 110 16.40 0.20 18.78
CA PHE A 110 15.28 0.47 17.90
C PHE A 110 14.91 -0.75 17.08
N ILE A 111 13.62 -1.07 17.07
CA ILE A 111 13.03 -2.06 16.17
C ILE A 111 11.90 -1.42 15.37
N LEU A 112 11.75 -1.82 14.12
CA LEU A 112 10.56 -1.49 13.33
C LEU A 112 9.45 -2.49 13.63
N VAL A 113 8.22 -1.99 13.69
CA VAL A 113 7.03 -2.84 13.86
C VAL A 113 5.97 -2.37 12.87
N TYR A 114 5.51 -3.29 12.02
CA TYR A 114 4.33 -3.06 11.20
C TYR A 114 3.08 -3.07 12.08
N HIS A 115 2.27 -2.03 12.02
CA HIS A 115 1.04 -1.92 12.82
C HIS A 115 0.07 -3.05 12.48
N SER A 116 -0.26 -3.85 13.47
CA SER A 116 -1.24 -4.92 13.36
C SER A 116 -1.91 -5.19 14.71
N LEU A 117 -3.22 -5.41 14.69
CA LEU A 117 -3.99 -5.76 15.89
C LEU A 117 -3.48 -7.04 16.55
N GLY A 118 -2.92 -7.98 15.78
CA GLY A 118 -2.36 -9.23 16.29
C GLY A 118 -1.01 -9.06 17.01
N LEU A 119 -0.25 -8.02 16.72
CA LEU A 119 1.09 -7.80 17.32
C LEU A 119 1.03 -6.88 18.55
N LYS A 120 0.00 -6.06 18.66
CA LYS A 120 -0.08 -4.94 19.61
C LYS A 120 0.18 -5.31 21.06
N SER A 121 -0.49 -6.34 21.57
CA SER A 121 -0.41 -6.70 22.99
C SER A 121 0.95 -7.23 23.37
N ILE A 122 1.54 -8.07 22.53
CA ILE A 122 2.83 -8.72 22.78
C ILE A 122 3.98 -7.73 22.69
N VAL A 123 3.98 -6.87 21.66
CA VAL A 123 5.00 -5.82 21.50
C VAL A 123 4.92 -4.82 22.66
N SER A 124 3.72 -4.41 23.07
CA SER A 124 3.52 -3.49 24.19
C SER A 124 4.02 -4.06 25.51
N LEU A 125 3.69 -5.33 25.80
CA LEU A 125 4.13 -6.00 27.03
C LEU A 125 5.65 -6.19 27.04
N ALA A 126 6.23 -6.69 25.96
CA ALA A 126 7.66 -6.88 25.84
C ALA A 126 8.43 -5.56 25.95
N LYS A 127 7.96 -4.48 25.30
CA LYS A 127 8.54 -3.14 25.40
C LYS A 127 8.55 -2.63 26.84
N LYS A 128 7.44 -2.79 27.56
CA LYS A 128 7.33 -2.37 28.98
C LYS A 128 8.39 -3.05 29.86
N LEU A 129 8.67 -4.34 29.62
CA LEU A 129 9.63 -5.12 30.42
C LEU A 129 11.07 -4.89 29.97
N LYS A 130 11.34 -4.94 28.68
CA LYS A 130 12.71 -4.89 28.15
C LYS A 130 13.21 -3.49 27.86
N LYS A 131 12.30 -2.50 27.69
CA LYS A 131 12.60 -1.08 27.43
C LYS A 131 13.37 -0.84 26.13
N PHE A 132 13.09 -1.62 25.08
CA PHE A 132 13.52 -1.30 23.73
C PHE A 132 12.70 -0.16 23.12
N LYS A 133 13.15 0.38 22.02
CA LYS A 133 12.49 1.49 21.31
C LYS A 133 11.74 0.97 20.08
N VAL A 134 10.58 1.55 19.79
CA VAL A 134 9.70 1.14 18.68
C VAL A 134 9.56 2.27 17.68
N ILE A 135 9.90 1.99 16.42
CA ILE A 135 9.47 2.76 15.27
C ILE A 135 8.25 2.02 14.72
N LEU A 136 7.07 2.63 14.82
CA LEU A 136 5.82 2.00 14.41
C LEU A 136 5.43 2.49 13.01
N GLU A 137 5.35 1.56 12.07
CA GLU A 137 4.78 1.80 10.74
C GLU A 137 3.26 1.62 10.84
N VAL A 138 2.51 2.71 10.68
CA VAL A 138 1.04 2.71 10.74
C VAL A 138 0.50 2.97 9.33
N GLU A 139 -0.26 2.03 8.76
CA GLU A 139 -0.81 2.15 7.41
C GLU A 139 -2.24 2.68 7.40
N GLU A 140 -3.00 2.28 8.39
CA GLU A 140 -4.41 2.63 8.55
C GLU A 140 -4.83 2.47 10.01
N ILE A 141 -5.94 3.08 10.35
CA ILE A 141 -6.67 2.75 11.57
C ILE A 141 -7.68 1.68 11.17
N TYR A 142 -7.54 0.47 11.71
CA TYR A 142 -8.39 -0.66 11.32
C TYR A 142 -9.88 -0.39 11.46
N GLN A 143 -10.25 0.55 12.31
CA GLN A 143 -11.63 0.92 12.57
C GLN A 143 -12.25 1.84 11.53
N ASP A 144 -11.41 2.57 10.80
CA ASP A 144 -11.87 3.38 9.66
C ASP A 144 -12.21 2.47 8.46
N VAL A 145 -11.71 1.21 8.48
CA VAL A 145 -11.91 0.22 7.42
C VAL A 145 -12.94 -0.85 7.80
N MET A 146 -13.01 -1.25 9.08
CA MET A 146 -13.88 -2.31 9.58
C MET A 146 -14.48 -1.94 10.94
N SER A 147 -15.72 -2.33 11.19
CA SER A 147 -16.36 -2.12 12.49
C SER A 147 -15.78 -3.05 13.55
N TYR A 148 -15.20 -2.49 14.59
CA TYR A 148 -14.71 -3.19 15.77
C TYR A 148 -15.39 -2.68 17.06
N SER A 149 -15.22 -3.42 18.15
CA SER A 149 -15.74 -2.99 19.44
C SER A 149 -15.01 -1.72 19.95
N LYS A 150 -15.70 -0.90 20.73
CA LYS A 150 -15.08 0.28 21.40
C LYS A 150 -13.84 -0.07 22.23
N TYR A 151 -13.80 -1.29 22.79
CA TYR A 151 -12.64 -1.80 23.54
C TYR A 151 -11.43 -2.02 22.61
N THR A 152 -11.64 -2.64 21.44
CA THR A 152 -10.59 -2.85 20.44
C THR A 152 -10.04 -1.51 19.95
N MET A 153 -10.92 -0.54 19.72
CA MET A 153 -10.58 0.83 19.33
C MET A 153 -9.65 1.51 20.34
N LYS A 154 -10.10 1.57 21.58
CA LYS A 154 -9.32 2.20 22.66
C LYS A 154 -7.95 1.54 22.83
N ASN A 155 -7.88 0.22 22.65
CA ASN A 155 -6.62 -0.51 22.75
C ASN A 155 -5.71 -0.30 21.55
N GLU A 156 -6.24 -0.09 20.34
CA GLU A 156 -5.46 0.24 19.16
C GLU A 156 -4.75 1.59 19.35
N TYR A 157 -5.48 2.64 19.69
CA TYR A 157 -4.89 3.96 19.97
C TYR A 157 -3.84 3.93 21.09
N LYS A 158 -4.09 3.18 22.18
CA LYS A 158 -3.11 3.01 23.25
C LYS A 158 -1.83 2.35 22.75
N THR A 159 -1.94 1.38 21.84
CA THR A 159 -0.78 0.68 21.29
C THR A 159 0.00 1.57 20.34
N ILE A 160 -0.69 2.36 19.52
CA ILE A 160 -0.04 3.35 18.67
C ILE A 160 0.73 4.34 19.54
N ALA A 161 0.14 4.83 20.62
CA ALA A 161 0.74 5.82 21.52
C ALA A 161 2.04 5.34 22.23
N ILE A 162 2.30 4.03 22.35
CA ILE A 162 3.54 3.52 22.98
C ILE A 162 4.78 3.63 22.08
N ALA A 163 4.62 3.83 20.78
CA ALA A 163 5.75 3.98 19.87
C ALA A 163 6.63 5.17 20.26
N ASP A 164 7.91 5.09 19.98
CA ASP A 164 8.87 6.18 20.20
C ASP A 164 8.99 7.05 18.96
N LYS A 165 8.77 6.48 17.76
CA LYS A 165 8.81 7.13 16.46
C LYS A 165 7.79 6.48 15.52
N TYR A 166 7.48 7.16 14.41
CA TYR A 166 6.45 6.71 13.49
C TYR A 166 6.88 6.76 12.02
N ILE A 167 6.27 5.86 11.24
CA ILE A 167 6.20 5.94 9.78
C ILE A 167 4.71 5.95 9.44
N PHE A 168 4.22 7.01 8.79
CA PHE A 168 2.81 7.18 8.42
C PHE A 168 2.62 7.24 6.89
N PRO A 169 1.46 6.84 6.36
CA PRO A 169 1.13 6.94 4.95
C PRO A 169 0.67 8.34 4.53
N THR A 170 0.25 9.21 5.48
CA THR A 170 -0.25 10.55 5.21
C THR A 170 0.04 11.51 6.35
N GLU A 171 0.07 12.79 6.04
CA GLU A 171 0.12 13.88 7.01
C GLU A 171 -1.10 13.86 7.94
N LEU A 172 -2.28 13.57 7.39
CA LEU A 172 -3.52 13.50 8.16
C LEU A 172 -3.47 12.44 9.26
N LEU A 173 -2.88 11.28 8.95
CA LEU A 173 -2.74 10.22 9.95
C LEU A 173 -1.72 10.60 11.03
N ASN A 174 -0.64 11.31 10.66
CA ASN A 174 0.29 11.87 11.62
C ASN A 174 -0.41 12.90 12.54
N GLU A 175 -1.16 13.84 11.99
CA GLU A 175 -1.92 14.83 12.78
C GLU A 175 -2.89 14.14 13.75
N LYS A 176 -3.59 13.10 13.30
CA LYS A 176 -4.59 12.35 14.07
C LYS A 176 -3.98 11.53 15.22
N LEU A 177 -2.81 10.93 15.01
CA LEU A 177 -2.25 9.91 15.91
C LEU A 177 -1.02 10.38 16.71
N ASN A 178 -0.22 11.29 16.17
CA ASN A 178 1.03 11.74 16.79
C ASN A 178 0.85 12.93 17.72
N ILE A 179 -0.11 12.83 18.63
CA ILE A 179 -0.47 13.92 19.56
C ILE A 179 0.72 14.43 20.38
N SER A 180 1.70 13.56 20.64
CA SER A 180 2.92 13.90 21.41
C SER A 180 4.06 14.45 20.55
N ASN A 181 3.82 14.71 19.29
CA ASN A 181 4.78 15.26 18.33
C ASN A 181 6.14 14.51 18.34
N LYS A 182 6.10 13.18 18.34
CA LYS A 182 7.28 12.31 18.28
C LYS A 182 7.89 12.34 16.88
N PRO A 183 9.19 11.99 16.74
CA PRO A 183 9.83 11.91 15.42
C PRO A 183 9.08 10.98 14.48
N TYR A 184 8.91 11.40 13.24
CA TYR A 184 8.17 10.64 12.24
C TYR A 184 8.70 10.87 10.82
N THR A 185 8.29 10.01 9.91
CA THR A 185 8.42 10.22 8.47
C THR A 185 7.13 9.79 7.75
N ILE A 186 6.90 10.38 6.58
CA ILE A 186 5.76 10.05 5.73
C ILE A 186 6.25 9.20 4.54
N ILE A 187 5.45 8.20 4.18
CA ILE A 187 5.63 7.38 2.99
C ILE A 187 4.27 7.02 2.39
N TYR A 188 3.87 7.67 1.32
CA TYR A 188 2.56 7.49 0.67
C TYR A 188 2.38 6.10 0.05
N GLY A 189 3.48 5.40 -0.25
CA GLY A 189 3.52 4.08 -0.85
C GLY A 189 4.95 3.69 -1.24
N THR A 190 5.12 2.95 -2.32
CA THR A 190 6.44 2.61 -2.84
C THR A 190 6.84 3.60 -3.93
N TYR A 191 8.09 4.12 -3.87
CA TYR A 191 8.63 5.09 -4.82
C TYR A 191 9.58 4.41 -5.82
N LYS A 192 9.15 3.27 -6.36
CA LYS A 192 9.94 2.54 -7.36
C LYS A 192 9.60 3.09 -8.73
N VAL A 193 10.52 3.88 -9.31
CA VAL A 193 10.38 4.36 -10.69
C VAL A 193 10.66 3.22 -11.65
N GLU A 194 9.79 3.04 -12.63
CA GLU A 194 9.98 2.08 -13.70
C GLU A 194 10.81 2.70 -14.83
N GLU A 195 11.69 1.89 -15.43
CA GLU A 195 12.52 2.32 -16.54
C GLU A 195 11.64 2.76 -17.72
N HIS A 196 11.92 3.94 -18.26
CA HIS A 196 11.17 4.43 -19.42
C HIS A 196 11.47 3.61 -20.66
N ARG A 197 10.43 3.05 -21.25
CA ARG A 197 10.48 2.34 -22.53
C ARG A 197 9.44 2.95 -23.46
N ASN A 198 9.77 3.08 -24.75
CA ASN A 198 8.89 3.68 -25.75
C ASN A 198 7.77 2.72 -26.18
N TYR A 199 6.94 2.30 -25.24
CA TYR A 199 5.73 1.55 -25.55
C TYR A 199 4.63 2.49 -26.04
N LYS A 200 3.94 2.13 -27.11
CA LYS A 200 2.81 2.90 -27.67
C LYS A 200 1.71 1.96 -28.13
N PHE A 201 0.49 2.44 -28.15
CA PHE A 201 -0.58 1.84 -28.94
C PHE A 201 -0.37 2.19 -30.42
N GLU A 202 -1.05 1.47 -31.33
CA GLU A 202 -0.89 1.65 -32.79
C GLU A 202 -1.80 2.75 -33.35
N ASP A 203 -2.59 3.40 -32.51
CA ASP A 203 -3.46 4.51 -32.89
C ASP A 203 -2.96 5.86 -32.32
N ASP A 204 -3.58 6.96 -32.79
CA ASP A 204 -3.23 8.32 -32.38
C ASP A 204 -4.15 8.86 -31.26
N LYS A 205 -4.80 7.95 -30.49
CA LYS A 205 -5.71 8.35 -29.42
C LYS A 205 -4.94 8.70 -28.15
N ILE A 206 -5.60 9.47 -27.29
CA ILE A 206 -5.19 9.71 -25.91
C ILE A 206 -5.70 8.55 -25.07
N HIS A 207 -4.78 7.81 -24.45
CA HIS A 207 -5.08 6.62 -23.69
C HIS A 207 -5.19 6.93 -22.20
N VAL A 208 -6.38 6.70 -21.65
CA VAL A 208 -6.74 6.97 -20.26
C VAL A 208 -6.95 5.64 -19.55
N VAL A 209 -6.28 5.39 -18.42
CA VAL A 209 -6.35 4.10 -17.73
C VAL A 209 -6.84 4.21 -16.29
N TYR A 210 -7.77 3.34 -15.92
CA TYR A 210 -8.06 2.98 -14.53
C TYR A 210 -7.47 1.61 -14.23
N ALA A 211 -6.64 1.53 -13.20
CA ALA A 211 -6.07 0.27 -12.72
C ALA A 211 -6.48 0.02 -11.25
N GLY A 212 -7.17 -1.09 -10.98
CA GLY A 212 -7.54 -1.39 -9.59
C GLY A 212 -8.67 -2.38 -9.40
N THR A 213 -9.20 -2.41 -8.17
CA THR A 213 -10.35 -3.25 -7.83
C THR A 213 -11.67 -2.66 -8.33
N PHE A 214 -12.62 -3.54 -8.65
CA PHE A 214 -13.97 -3.15 -9.11
C PHE A 214 -14.99 -3.08 -7.98
N ASP A 215 -14.56 -3.16 -6.71
CA ASP A 215 -15.45 -3.03 -5.55
C ASP A 215 -16.24 -1.72 -5.61
N PRO A 216 -17.59 -1.76 -5.72
CA PRO A 216 -18.43 -0.57 -5.88
C PRO A 216 -18.37 0.38 -4.68
N ARG A 217 -18.03 -0.14 -3.50
CA ARG A 217 -17.85 0.69 -2.29
C ARG A 217 -16.69 1.67 -2.43
N LYS A 218 -15.74 1.35 -3.31
CA LYS A 218 -14.63 2.22 -3.69
C LYS A 218 -14.94 3.10 -4.90
N GLY A 219 -15.95 2.79 -5.69
CA GLY A 219 -16.51 3.57 -6.80
C GLY A 219 -15.64 3.70 -8.06
N GLY A 220 -14.35 3.39 -7.96
CA GLY A 220 -13.36 3.81 -8.94
C GLY A 220 -13.57 3.31 -10.36
N ALA A 221 -13.78 2.01 -10.58
CA ALA A 221 -13.91 1.44 -11.93
C ALA A 221 -15.15 1.93 -12.68
N LEU A 222 -16.29 2.00 -12.00
CA LEU A 222 -17.56 2.44 -12.60
C LEU A 222 -17.54 3.94 -12.95
N ALA A 223 -16.95 4.77 -12.08
CA ALA A 223 -16.80 6.20 -12.32
C ALA A 223 -15.84 6.48 -13.50
N ALA A 224 -14.73 5.73 -13.57
CA ALA A 224 -13.78 5.81 -14.67
C ALA A 224 -14.43 5.42 -16.02
N ALA A 225 -15.20 4.32 -16.02
CA ALA A 225 -15.93 3.88 -17.20
C ALA A 225 -16.97 4.92 -17.65
N ALA A 226 -17.74 5.48 -16.70
CA ALA A 226 -18.76 6.46 -17.00
C ALA A 226 -18.21 7.76 -17.63
N ALA A 227 -16.99 8.15 -17.32
CA ALA A 227 -16.36 9.32 -17.92
C ALA A 227 -16.25 9.24 -19.45
N ALA A 228 -16.15 8.03 -20.02
CA ALA A 228 -16.09 7.83 -21.47
C ALA A 228 -17.31 8.38 -22.21
N GLU A 229 -18.47 8.50 -21.56
CA GLU A 229 -19.71 9.07 -22.16
C GLU A 229 -19.52 10.53 -22.63
N TYR A 230 -18.66 11.28 -21.93
CA TYR A 230 -18.42 12.71 -22.18
C TYR A 230 -17.14 12.99 -22.98
N LEU A 231 -16.40 11.93 -23.37
CA LEU A 231 -15.16 12.06 -24.14
C LEU A 231 -15.42 11.94 -25.65
N SER A 232 -14.55 12.56 -26.44
CA SER A 232 -14.63 12.53 -27.91
C SER A 232 -13.94 11.27 -28.48
N ASN A 233 -14.00 11.09 -29.82
CA ASN A 233 -13.48 9.92 -30.51
C ASN A 233 -11.94 9.75 -30.47
N ASN A 234 -11.22 10.81 -30.09
CA ASN A 234 -9.77 10.77 -29.91
C ASN A 234 -9.32 10.24 -28.52
N TYR A 235 -10.24 9.75 -27.68
CA TYR A 235 -9.93 9.14 -26.42
C TYR A 235 -10.22 7.64 -26.42
N HIS A 236 -9.37 6.88 -25.69
CA HIS A 236 -9.60 5.48 -25.37
C HIS A 236 -9.47 5.29 -23.85
N VAL A 237 -10.57 4.88 -23.21
CA VAL A 237 -10.61 4.59 -21.76
C VAL A 237 -10.40 3.10 -21.53
N HIS A 238 -9.33 2.77 -20.85
CA HIS A 238 -8.95 1.41 -20.47
C HIS A 238 -9.29 1.13 -19.03
N ILE A 239 -9.96 0.01 -18.77
CA ILE A 239 -10.20 -0.47 -17.41
C ILE A 239 -9.42 -1.77 -17.22
N ILE A 240 -8.44 -1.77 -16.32
CA ILE A 240 -7.68 -2.97 -15.95
C ILE A 240 -7.84 -3.28 -14.47
N GLY A 241 -7.84 -4.55 -14.12
CA GLY A 241 -7.94 -4.96 -12.72
C GLY A 241 -8.90 -6.13 -12.50
N PHE A 242 -9.41 -6.22 -11.27
CA PHE A 242 -10.23 -7.35 -10.84
C PHE A 242 -11.30 -6.97 -9.84
N GLY A 243 -12.33 -7.83 -9.75
CA GLY A 243 -13.40 -7.75 -8.77
C GLY A 243 -13.97 -9.12 -8.49
N SER A 244 -15.02 -9.18 -7.68
CA SER A 244 -15.85 -10.37 -7.62
C SER A 244 -16.50 -10.64 -8.99
N LYS A 245 -17.04 -11.84 -9.20
CA LYS A 245 -17.76 -12.15 -10.44
C LYS A 245 -18.91 -11.16 -10.69
N ASP A 246 -19.62 -10.79 -9.64
CA ASP A 246 -20.75 -9.85 -9.73
C ASP A 246 -20.27 -8.44 -10.03
N ASP A 247 -19.22 -7.95 -9.38
CA ASP A 247 -18.64 -6.63 -9.66
C ASP A 247 -18.12 -6.54 -11.10
N THR A 248 -17.47 -7.60 -11.57
CA THR A 248 -16.97 -7.66 -12.96
C THR A 248 -18.12 -7.66 -13.95
N ASN A 249 -19.17 -8.43 -13.72
CA ASN A 249 -20.35 -8.43 -14.58
C ASN A 249 -21.06 -7.05 -14.61
N MET A 250 -21.15 -6.40 -13.46
CA MET A 250 -21.72 -5.05 -13.36
C MET A 250 -20.89 -4.03 -14.17
N LEU A 251 -19.55 -4.11 -14.07
CA LEU A 251 -18.65 -3.26 -14.85
C LEU A 251 -18.81 -3.51 -16.37
N LEU A 252 -18.81 -4.79 -16.81
CA LEU A 252 -18.95 -5.15 -18.22
C LEU A 252 -20.29 -4.67 -18.78
N LYS A 253 -21.38 -4.80 -18.02
CA LYS A 253 -22.69 -4.26 -18.41
C LYS A 253 -22.64 -2.75 -18.58
N LYS A 254 -21.99 -2.03 -17.65
CA LYS A 254 -21.84 -0.58 -17.72
C LYS A 254 -21.02 -0.17 -18.95
N ILE A 255 -19.93 -0.88 -19.26
CA ILE A 255 -19.12 -0.65 -20.46
C ILE A 255 -19.95 -0.87 -21.72
N ASP A 256 -20.75 -1.94 -21.82
CA ASP A 256 -21.64 -2.21 -22.96
C ASP A 256 -22.69 -1.10 -23.15
N GLU A 257 -23.28 -0.61 -22.06
CA GLU A 257 -24.22 0.50 -22.10
C GLU A 257 -23.56 1.79 -22.64
N ILE A 258 -22.39 2.15 -22.11
CA ILE A 258 -21.66 3.36 -22.51
C ILE A 258 -21.16 3.25 -23.94
N SER A 259 -20.63 2.11 -24.36
CA SER A 259 -20.10 1.91 -25.72
C SER A 259 -21.13 2.17 -26.84
N LYS A 260 -22.44 2.09 -26.52
CA LYS A 260 -23.54 2.38 -27.48
C LYS A 260 -23.85 3.85 -27.66
N ILE A 261 -23.41 4.70 -26.72
CA ILE A 261 -23.76 6.14 -26.73
C ILE A 261 -22.55 7.06 -26.81
N THR A 262 -21.36 6.59 -26.38
CA THR A 262 -20.14 7.39 -26.42
C THR A 262 -19.54 7.48 -27.83
N LYS A 263 -18.76 8.55 -28.06
CA LYS A 263 -17.88 8.69 -29.22
C LYS A 263 -16.48 8.12 -28.93
N ALA A 264 -16.07 8.04 -27.66
CA ALA A 264 -14.80 7.50 -27.25
C ALA A 264 -14.78 5.96 -27.36
N THR A 265 -13.60 5.38 -27.35
CA THR A 265 -13.45 3.93 -27.17
C THR A 265 -13.39 3.64 -25.67
N ILE A 266 -14.00 2.55 -25.23
CA ILE A 266 -13.88 2.03 -23.86
C ILE A 266 -13.72 0.52 -23.88
N THR A 267 -12.74 0.00 -23.12
CA THR A 267 -12.44 -1.44 -23.04
C THR A 267 -12.19 -1.89 -21.60
N TYR A 268 -12.50 -3.16 -21.35
CA TYR A 268 -11.96 -3.89 -20.20
C TYR A 268 -10.84 -4.80 -20.71
N ASP A 269 -9.61 -4.49 -20.32
CA ASP A 269 -8.38 -5.15 -20.82
C ASP A 269 -7.87 -6.24 -19.86
N GLY A 270 -8.69 -6.64 -18.90
CA GLY A 270 -8.40 -7.77 -18.00
C GLY A 270 -7.56 -7.42 -16.78
N LEU A 271 -7.09 -8.47 -16.11
CA LEU A 271 -6.15 -8.36 -15.00
C LEU A 271 -4.72 -8.47 -15.52
N LEU A 272 -3.97 -7.40 -15.42
CA LEU A 272 -2.54 -7.35 -15.78
C LEU A 272 -1.67 -7.35 -14.51
N SER A 273 -0.48 -7.95 -14.60
CA SER A 273 0.46 -8.00 -13.48
C SER A 273 1.91 -8.02 -13.97
N GLY A 274 2.85 -7.68 -13.05
CA GLY A 274 4.28 -7.70 -13.36
C GLY A 274 4.64 -6.81 -14.54
N GLU A 275 5.43 -7.33 -15.47
CA GLU A 275 5.92 -6.59 -16.64
C GLU A 275 4.80 -6.20 -17.61
N GLU A 276 3.78 -7.03 -17.80
CA GLU A 276 2.63 -6.71 -18.65
C GLU A 276 1.87 -5.48 -18.14
N TYR A 277 1.70 -5.37 -16.83
CA TYR A 277 1.08 -4.20 -16.19
C TYR A 277 1.90 -2.93 -16.43
N ILE A 278 3.23 -3.00 -16.25
CA ILE A 278 4.14 -1.87 -16.47
C ILE A 278 4.11 -1.42 -17.94
N GLN A 279 4.22 -2.37 -18.87
CA GLN A 279 4.16 -2.10 -20.31
C GLN A 279 2.84 -1.46 -20.71
N PHE A 280 1.73 -1.93 -20.14
CA PHE A 280 0.42 -1.37 -20.42
C PHE A 280 0.29 0.07 -19.91
N LEU A 281 0.70 0.33 -18.67
CA LEU A 281 0.69 1.68 -18.12
C LEU A 281 1.54 2.64 -18.95
N GLN A 282 2.74 2.22 -19.36
CA GLN A 282 3.63 3.07 -20.17
C GLN A 282 3.14 3.35 -21.59
N LYS A 283 2.10 2.64 -22.06
CA LYS A 283 1.40 2.98 -23.31
C LYS A 283 0.33 4.05 -23.10
N CYS A 284 -0.11 4.28 -21.85
CA CYS A 284 -1.16 5.23 -21.53
C CYS A 284 -0.61 6.62 -21.19
N ASP A 285 -1.42 7.63 -21.34
CA ASP A 285 -1.09 9.04 -21.11
C ASP A 285 -1.56 9.53 -19.74
N ILE A 286 -2.77 9.08 -19.32
CA ILE A 286 -3.47 9.58 -18.14
C ILE A 286 -3.92 8.42 -17.26
N GLY A 287 -3.60 8.45 -15.97
CA GLY A 287 -4.07 7.52 -14.95
C GLY A 287 -5.22 8.10 -14.12
N LEU A 288 -6.26 7.31 -13.86
CA LEU A 288 -7.45 7.73 -13.10
C LEU A 288 -7.46 7.21 -11.68
N SER A 289 -7.68 8.11 -10.72
CA SER A 289 -7.94 7.81 -9.31
C SER A 289 -9.32 8.35 -8.92
N THR A 290 -10.34 7.57 -9.23
CA THR A 290 -11.78 7.94 -9.18
C THR A 290 -12.49 7.28 -8.00
N GLN A 291 -11.95 7.38 -6.79
CA GLN A 291 -12.57 6.81 -5.58
C GLN A 291 -13.75 7.66 -5.08
N VAL A 292 -14.54 7.06 -4.18
CA VAL A 292 -15.63 7.77 -3.48
C VAL A 292 -15.02 8.75 -2.46
N PRO A 293 -15.25 10.06 -2.58
CA PRO A 293 -14.57 11.07 -1.76
C PRO A 293 -14.95 11.01 -0.27
N GLU A 294 -16.19 10.62 0.07
CA GLU A 294 -16.69 10.56 1.45
C GLU A 294 -16.27 9.28 2.19
N ALA A 295 -15.51 8.40 1.56
CA ALA A 295 -15.09 7.16 2.20
C ALA A 295 -14.13 7.44 3.38
N ALA A 296 -14.46 6.91 4.55
CA ALA A 296 -13.72 7.16 5.80
C ALA A 296 -12.20 6.82 5.68
N TYR A 297 -11.83 5.86 4.85
CA TYR A 297 -10.43 5.50 4.63
C TYR A 297 -9.62 6.61 3.92
N ASN A 298 -10.27 7.57 3.23
CA ASN A 298 -9.58 8.71 2.61
C ASN A 298 -8.98 9.67 3.64
N GLU A 299 -9.41 9.60 4.90
CA GLU A 299 -8.83 10.39 5.98
C GLU A 299 -7.53 9.80 6.53
N SER A 300 -7.24 8.54 6.25
CA SER A 300 -6.11 7.83 6.85
C SER A 300 -5.17 7.18 5.84
N SER A 301 -5.61 6.93 4.60
CA SER A 301 -4.80 6.25 3.59
C SER A 301 -4.59 7.08 2.32
N PHE A 302 -3.45 6.88 1.67
CA PHE A 302 -3.12 7.48 0.38
C PHE A 302 -3.46 6.51 -0.76
N PRO A 303 -4.09 6.97 -1.86
CA PRO A 303 -4.40 6.12 -3.01
C PRO A 303 -3.13 5.74 -3.78
N SER A 304 -2.53 4.60 -3.44
CA SER A 304 -1.23 4.16 -3.97
C SER A 304 -1.15 4.04 -5.50
N LYS A 305 -2.30 3.92 -6.20
CA LYS A 305 -2.34 3.91 -7.67
C LYS A 305 -1.78 5.20 -8.30
N ILE A 306 -1.93 6.35 -7.63
CA ILE A 306 -1.35 7.63 -8.06
C ILE A 306 0.17 7.49 -8.23
N LEU A 307 0.84 6.90 -7.24
CA LEU A 307 2.28 6.69 -7.29
C LEU A 307 2.67 5.70 -8.41
N SER A 308 1.86 4.66 -8.61
CA SER A 308 2.09 3.70 -9.70
C SER A 308 1.98 4.36 -11.08
N TYR A 309 1.00 5.22 -11.29
CA TYR A 309 0.88 5.98 -12.53
C TYR A 309 2.07 6.93 -12.72
N MET A 310 2.39 7.71 -11.70
CA MET A 310 3.52 8.65 -11.74
C MET A 310 4.87 7.94 -11.93
N ALA A 311 5.07 6.77 -11.32
CA ALA A 311 6.27 5.95 -11.51
C ALA A 311 6.44 5.43 -12.93
N ASN A 312 5.36 5.37 -13.71
CA ASN A 312 5.33 5.02 -15.12
C ASN A 312 5.28 6.23 -16.07
N GLY A 313 5.30 7.46 -15.53
CA GLY A 313 5.35 8.70 -16.29
C GLY A 313 4.01 9.29 -16.70
N LEU A 314 2.89 8.76 -16.21
CA LEU A 314 1.54 9.23 -16.58
C LEU A 314 1.18 10.52 -15.84
N ARG A 315 0.37 11.35 -16.46
CA ARG A 315 -0.43 12.38 -15.77
C ARG A 315 -1.51 11.71 -14.95
N VAL A 316 -1.93 12.34 -13.86
CA VAL A 316 -2.93 11.75 -12.96
C VAL A 316 -4.12 12.68 -12.81
N VAL A 317 -5.31 12.14 -13.05
CA VAL A 317 -6.60 12.76 -12.71
C VAL A 317 -7.15 12.10 -11.46
N SER A 318 -7.56 12.89 -10.47
CA SER A 318 -8.12 12.37 -9.21
C SER A 318 -9.24 13.23 -8.68
N ILE A 319 -10.20 12.59 -7.99
CA ILE A 319 -11.10 13.31 -7.10
C ILE A 319 -10.28 14.08 -6.06
N ARG A 320 -10.71 15.30 -5.74
CA ARG A 320 -10.06 16.08 -4.70
C ARG A 320 -10.35 15.49 -3.33
N ILE A 321 -9.32 15.02 -2.66
CA ILE A 321 -9.35 14.59 -1.25
C ILE A 321 -8.15 15.15 -0.51
N LYS A 322 -8.34 15.50 0.73
CA LYS A 322 -7.35 16.19 1.56
C LYS A 322 -6.02 15.43 1.67
N ALA A 323 -6.06 14.09 1.73
CA ALA A 323 -4.86 13.26 1.80
C ALA A 323 -3.97 13.39 0.54
N ILE A 324 -4.55 13.63 -0.64
CA ILE A 324 -3.80 13.87 -1.87
C ILE A 324 -3.29 15.32 -1.92
N GLU A 325 -4.15 16.28 -1.63
CA GLU A 325 -3.79 17.71 -1.67
C GLU A 325 -2.62 18.06 -0.74
N MET A 326 -2.62 17.50 0.47
CA MET A 326 -1.55 17.73 1.46
C MET A 326 -0.28 16.96 1.14
N SER A 327 -0.33 15.98 0.24
CA SER A 327 0.83 15.15 -0.09
C SER A 327 1.85 15.91 -0.96
N ALA A 328 3.09 15.44 -0.95
CA ALA A 328 4.14 15.99 -1.80
C ALA A 328 3.88 15.84 -3.31
N VAL A 329 2.90 15.00 -3.72
CA VAL A 329 2.49 14.85 -5.13
C VAL A 329 1.24 15.68 -5.46
N GLY A 330 0.61 16.32 -4.48
CA GLY A 330 -0.68 16.98 -4.63
C GLY A 330 -0.72 18.04 -5.75
N GLN A 331 0.36 18.80 -5.92
CA GLN A 331 0.45 19.82 -6.96
C GLN A 331 0.61 19.27 -8.39
N ALA A 332 0.97 17.99 -8.52
CA ALA A 332 1.14 17.30 -9.81
C ALA A 332 -0.10 16.49 -10.24
N VAL A 333 -1.21 16.63 -9.50
CA VAL A 333 -2.48 15.94 -9.78
C VAL A 333 -3.49 16.93 -10.38
N HIS A 334 -4.13 16.51 -11.46
CA HIS A 334 -5.28 17.22 -12.03
C HIS A 334 -6.54 16.82 -11.27
N TYR A 335 -7.21 17.77 -10.65
CA TYR A 335 -8.34 17.50 -9.77
C TYR A 335 -9.69 17.73 -10.46
N TYR A 336 -10.66 16.93 -10.04
CA TYR A 336 -12.09 17.25 -10.18
C TYR A 336 -12.73 17.21 -8.79
N ASP A 337 -13.81 17.99 -8.60
CA ASP A 337 -14.43 18.22 -7.30
C ASP A 337 -15.75 17.46 -7.15
N GLU A 338 -16.51 17.29 -8.23
CA GLU A 338 -17.79 16.63 -8.23
C GLU A 338 -17.65 15.14 -8.57
N PRO A 339 -18.18 14.18 -7.75
CA PRO A 339 -18.04 12.75 -7.99
C PRO A 339 -18.99 12.25 -9.10
N ASN A 340 -18.95 12.89 -10.28
CA ASN A 340 -19.74 12.53 -11.43
C ASN A 340 -18.88 12.33 -12.69
N ALA A 341 -19.44 11.68 -13.69
CA ALA A 341 -18.73 11.28 -14.90
C ALA A 341 -18.28 12.49 -15.76
N GLU A 342 -19.09 13.54 -15.82
CA GLU A 342 -18.80 14.75 -16.57
C GLU A 342 -17.61 15.51 -15.98
N ALA A 343 -17.54 15.63 -14.64
CA ALA A 343 -16.42 16.27 -13.96
C ALA A 343 -15.10 15.52 -14.18
N VAL A 344 -15.12 14.18 -14.16
CA VAL A 344 -13.94 13.36 -14.50
C VAL A 344 -13.50 13.63 -15.94
N ALA A 345 -14.44 13.62 -16.90
CA ALA A 345 -14.13 13.87 -18.31
C ALA A 345 -13.59 15.30 -18.53
N ASN A 346 -14.16 16.31 -17.89
CA ASN A 346 -13.69 17.69 -17.98
C ASN A 346 -12.27 17.84 -17.46
N ALA A 347 -11.91 17.16 -16.36
CA ALA A 347 -10.55 17.13 -15.85
C ALA A 347 -9.58 16.44 -16.83
N ILE A 348 -10.00 15.35 -17.48
CA ILE A 348 -9.20 14.69 -18.54
C ILE A 348 -8.97 15.65 -19.72
N ILE A 349 -10.03 16.30 -20.22
CA ILE A 349 -9.99 17.21 -21.36
C ILE A 349 -9.14 18.45 -21.07
N SER A 350 -9.08 18.92 -19.84
CA SER A 350 -8.28 20.08 -19.45
C SER A 350 -6.77 19.88 -19.55
N ILE A 351 -6.31 18.62 -19.71
CA ILE A 351 -4.88 18.29 -19.81
C ILE A 351 -4.38 18.53 -21.23
N ASP A 352 -3.42 19.43 -21.40
CA ASP A 352 -2.67 19.53 -22.65
C ASP A 352 -1.67 18.37 -22.74
N ILE A 353 -2.01 17.39 -23.57
CA ILE A 353 -1.20 16.18 -23.74
C ILE A 353 0.11 16.46 -24.49
N ASN A 354 0.20 17.57 -25.24
CA ASN A 354 1.37 17.95 -25.99
C ASN A 354 2.44 18.67 -25.13
N GLU A 355 2.05 19.14 -23.95
CA GLU A 355 3.00 19.70 -23.00
C GLU A 355 3.95 18.59 -22.51
N PRO A 356 5.28 18.79 -22.58
CA PRO A 356 6.24 17.82 -22.06
C PRO A 356 6.00 17.52 -20.57
N TYR A 357 5.87 16.26 -20.24
CA TYR A 357 5.61 15.83 -18.85
C TYR A 357 6.27 14.48 -18.54
N ASP A 358 6.93 14.41 -17.42
CA ASP A 358 7.42 13.15 -16.85
C ASP A 358 7.37 13.19 -15.31
N SER A 359 6.38 12.51 -14.75
CA SER A 359 6.20 12.41 -13.30
C SER A 359 7.23 11.53 -12.58
N ARG A 360 8.05 10.77 -13.31
CA ARG A 360 9.07 9.88 -12.74
C ARG A 360 10.09 10.64 -11.92
N GLU A 361 10.42 11.87 -12.34
CA GLU A 361 11.37 12.72 -11.59
C GLU A 361 10.85 13.08 -10.20
N LEU A 362 9.55 13.35 -10.07
CA LEU A 362 8.92 13.58 -8.78
C LEU A 362 9.02 12.35 -7.88
N ILE A 363 8.78 11.15 -8.43
CA ILE A 363 8.89 9.90 -7.67
C ILE A 363 10.33 9.61 -7.25
N ARG A 364 11.35 9.92 -8.10
CA ARG A 364 12.77 9.79 -7.72
C ARG A 364 13.11 10.71 -6.54
N LYS A 365 12.67 11.97 -6.58
CA LYS A 365 12.86 12.91 -5.46
C LYS A 365 12.22 12.43 -4.17
N LEU A 366 11.03 11.81 -4.24
CA LEU A 366 10.38 11.21 -3.08
C LEU A 366 11.15 10.00 -2.54
N ASP A 367 11.74 9.15 -3.41
CA ASP A 367 12.59 8.03 -2.98
C ASP A 367 13.84 8.55 -2.24
N GLU A 368 14.52 9.52 -2.81
CA GLU A 368 15.71 10.14 -2.20
C GLU A 368 15.39 10.81 -0.86
N ASP A 369 14.31 11.57 -0.79
CA ASP A 369 13.86 12.23 0.44
C ASP A 369 13.46 11.21 1.51
N PHE A 370 12.77 10.15 1.14
CA PHE A 370 12.44 9.08 2.08
C PHE A 370 13.67 8.35 2.59
N VAL A 371 14.64 8.03 1.73
CA VAL A 371 15.92 7.42 2.14
C VAL A 371 16.65 8.30 3.15
N ARG A 372 16.70 9.60 2.93
CA ARG A 372 17.29 10.55 3.88
C ARG A 372 16.52 10.58 5.21
N LYS A 373 15.19 10.68 5.17
CA LYS A 373 14.34 10.75 6.35
C LYS A 373 14.35 9.47 7.18
N ILE A 374 14.37 8.30 6.54
CA ILE A 374 14.47 7.02 7.26
C ILE A 374 15.82 6.89 7.96
N GLN A 375 16.91 7.36 7.36
CA GLN A 375 18.21 7.42 8.01
C GLN A 375 18.15 8.25 9.29
N GLU A 376 17.63 9.48 9.21
CA GLU A 376 17.46 10.34 10.38
C GLU A 376 16.58 9.69 11.46
N LEU A 377 15.54 8.97 11.03
CA LEU A 377 14.62 8.32 11.95
C LEU A 377 15.28 7.18 12.74
N VAL A 378 16.17 6.40 12.11
CA VAL A 378 16.82 5.24 12.76
C VAL A 378 18.12 5.61 13.51
N GLU A 379 18.75 6.75 13.19
CA GLU A 379 20.04 7.16 13.80
C GLU A 379 19.86 8.07 15.03
N LYS A 380 18.82 8.88 15.08
CA LYS A 380 18.47 9.79 16.20
C LYS A 380 17.52 9.12 17.19
#